data_788fdca31ff9e76f92d30215b4c6ec9a
#
_entry.id   788fdca31ff9e76f92d30215b4c6ec9a
#
_cell.length_a   1.000
_cell.length_b   1.000
_cell.length_c   1.000
_cell.angle_alpha   90.00
_cell.angle_beta   90.00
_cell.angle_gamma   90.00
#
_symmetry.space_group_name_H-M   'P 1'
#
loop_
_entity.id
_entity.type
_entity.pdbx_description
1 polymer ?
#
loop_
_entity_poly.entity_id
_entity_poly.type
_entity_poly.pdbx_seq_one_letter_code
_entity_poly.pdbx_strand_id
1 'polypeptide(L)'
;EPFRGRFADPYDGEVAASDAAVGGFLAALKKKGLYEKSLVVFLSDHGEGLGDHGEDEHGVFLYREAIQVPLLVKLPSARAGEKPPLAGSSVATPVQIVDVLATVADAVALPGVTPPEGTLSLVRLAAGEKAPPRRLLAETFYPRIRFGWSELRSLVDGSWQYIDAPNPELYDLATDPGEKKNVVADKAGPIRAMKAEVEKRKSGFVAPEAVDEE
;
A
#
# COMPACT_ATOMS: atom_id res chain seq x y z
N GLU A 1 -10.52 8.70 23.13
CA GLU A 1 -10.36 8.96 24.55
C GLU A 1 -10.50 7.70 25.43
N PRO A 2 -11.41 6.71 25.18
CA PRO A 2 -11.56 5.57 26.09
C PRO A 2 -10.36 4.61 26.10
N PHE A 3 -9.44 4.74 25.15
CA PHE A 3 -8.26 3.89 25.03
C PHE A 3 -6.98 4.55 25.55
N ARG A 4 -6.99 5.85 25.80
CA ARG A 4 -5.83 6.60 26.29
C ARG A 4 -5.33 6.04 27.63
N GLY A 5 -4.05 5.70 27.68
CA GLY A 5 -3.41 5.14 28.87
C GLY A 5 -3.76 3.68 29.20
N ARG A 6 -4.47 2.95 28.30
CA ARG A 6 -4.78 1.52 28.47
C ARG A 6 -3.68 0.60 27.95
N PHE A 7 -2.83 1.12 27.07
CA PHE A 7 -1.72 0.41 26.45
C PHE A 7 -0.41 1.05 26.85
N ALA A 8 0.65 0.27 26.90
CA ALA A 8 2.00 0.75 27.19
C ALA A 8 2.50 1.66 26.06
N ASP A 9 2.20 1.29 24.81
CA ASP A 9 2.46 2.09 23.63
C ASP A 9 1.20 2.92 23.28
N PRO A 10 1.31 4.25 23.14
CA PRO A 10 0.20 5.10 22.70
C PRO A 10 -0.37 4.69 21.34
N TYR A 11 0.46 4.21 20.41
CA TYR A 11 0.04 3.76 19.08
C TYR A 11 -0.94 2.57 19.16
N ASP A 12 -0.71 1.60 20.04
CA ASP A 12 -1.66 0.51 20.31
C ASP A 12 -3.03 1.03 20.74
N GLY A 13 -3.03 2.13 21.51
CA GLY A 13 -4.26 2.82 21.91
C GLY A 13 -5.02 3.42 20.73
N GLU A 14 -4.32 3.97 19.74
CA GLU A 14 -4.90 4.50 18.51
C GLU A 14 -5.42 3.39 17.59
N VAL A 15 -4.67 2.30 17.48
CA VAL A 15 -5.13 1.09 16.75
C VAL A 15 -6.43 0.55 17.37
N ALA A 16 -6.50 0.46 18.70
CA ALA A 16 -7.70 0.00 19.41
C ALA A 16 -8.89 0.96 19.23
N ALA A 17 -8.64 2.27 19.18
CA ALA A 17 -9.66 3.28 18.91
C ALA A 17 -10.19 3.18 17.48
N SER A 18 -9.31 2.97 16.51
CA SER A 18 -9.65 2.77 15.09
C SER A 18 -10.45 1.49 14.90
N ASP A 19 -10.04 0.38 15.54
CA ASP A 19 -10.77 -0.89 15.50
C ASP A 19 -12.19 -0.75 16.05
N ALA A 20 -12.35 -0.06 17.20
CA ALA A 20 -13.66 0.19 17.79
C ALA A 20 -14.55 1.05 16.86
N ALA A 21 -13.98 2.06 16.20
CA ALA A 21 -14.71 2.91 15.24
C ALA A 21 -15.17 2.10 14.02
N VAL A 22 -14.27 1.32 13.42
CA VAL A 22 -14.58 0.42 12.30
C VAL A 22 -15.62 -0.62 12.71
N GLY A 23 -15.45 -1.25 13.88
CA GLY A 23 -16.41 -2.21 14.42
C GLY A 23 -17.80 -1.59 14.60
N GLY A 24 -17.89 -0.37 15.13
CA GLY A 24 -19.14 0.38 15.26
C GLY A 24 -19.79 0.69 13.93
N PHE A 25 -19.01 1.10 12.93
CA PHE A 25 -19.48 1.33 11.57
C PHE A 25 -20.04 0.05 10.91
N LEU A 26 -19.30 -1.06 11.00
CA LEU A 26 -19.75 -2.35 10.47
C LEU A 26 -21.02 -2.86 11.18
N ALA A 27 -21.14 -2.66 12.50
CA ALA A 27 -22.34 -2.98 13.25
C ALA A 27 -23.55 -2.16 12.79
N ALA A 28 -23.36 -0.87 12.51
CA ALA A 28 -24.39 0.00 11.96
C ALA A 28 -24.84 -0.45 10.55
N LEU A 29 -23.93 -0.86 9.67
CA LEU A 29 -24.28 -1.43 8.37
C LEU A 29 -25.09 -2.72 8.52
N LYS A 30 -24.69 -3.61 9.43
CA LYS A 30 -25.42 -4.86 9.74
C LYS A 30 -26.84 -4.55 10.23
N LYS A 31 -26.98 -3.64 11.21
CA LYS A 31 -28.28 -3.23 11.74
C LYS A 31 -29.21 -2.66 10.65
N LYS A 32 -28.66 -2.00 9.65
CA LYS A 32 -29.43 -1.46 8.51
C LYS A 32 -29.64 -2.47 7.38
N GLY A 33 -29.16 -3.70 7.47
CA GLY A 33 -29.23 -4.72 6.41
C GLY A 33 -28.43 -4.36 5.15
N LEU A 34 -27.41 -3.50 5.31
CA LEU A 34 -26.56 -3.04 4.21
C LEU A 34 -25.26 -3.83 4.10
N TYR A 35 -24.77 -4.41 5.19
CA TYR A 35 -23.45 -5.03 5.24
C TYR A 35 -23.30 -6.15 4.19
N GLU A 36 -24.24 -7.06 4.08
CA GLU A 36 -24.19 -8.18 3.14
C GLU A 36 -24.17 -7.69 1.69
N LYS A 37 -24.90 -6.61 1.40
CA LYS A 37 -25.05 -6.05 0.07
C LYS A 37 -23.91 -5.11 -0.34
N SER A 38 -23.03 -4.73 0.60
CA SER A 38 -21.95 -3.79 0.37
C SER A 38 -20.68 -4.49 -0.06
N LEU A 39 -19.95 -3.88 -0.98
CA LEU A 39 -18.51 -4.03 -1.09
C LEU A 39 -17.87 -3.25 0.05
N VAL A 40 -17.01 -3.89 0.83
CA VAL A 40 -16.24 -3.22 1.89
C VAL A 40 -14.77 -3.40 1.58
N VAL A 41 -14.05 -2.30 1.44
CA VAL A 41 -12.60 -2.28 1.31
C VAL A 41 -12.03 -1.63 2.56
N PHE A 42 -11.15 -2.34 3.25
CA PHE A 42 -10.41 -1.85 4.39
C PHE A 42 -8.94 -1.81 4.05
N LEU A 43 -8.34 -0.65 4.18
CA LEU A 43 -6.91 -0.42 3.92
C LEU A 43 -6.39 0.74 4.76
N SER A 44 -5.06 0.86 4.86
CA SER A 44 -4.40 2.10 5.24
C SER A 44 -3.81 2.77 4.00
N ASP A 45 -3.69 4.08 4.02
CA ASP A 45 -3.03 4.89 2.97
C ASP A 45 -1.50 4.79 3.04
N HIS A 46 -0.95 4.67 4.24
CA HIS A 46 0.47 4.43 4.55
C HIS A 46 0.62 3.65 5.84
N GLY A 47 1.82 3.26 6.17
CA GLY A 47 2.21 2.67 7.44
C GLY A 47 2.75 3.71 8.41
N GLU A 48 3.50 3.26 9.44
CA GLU A 48 4.09 4.11 10.47
C GLU A 48 5.47 3.59 10.84
N GLY A 49 6.44 4.49 11.03
CA GLY A 49 7.83 4.16 11.30
C GLY A 49 8.07 3.58 12.69
N LEU A 50 7.43 4.14 13.71
CA LEU A 50 7.51 3.73 15.12
C LEU A 50 8.95 3.63 15.66
N GLY A 51 9.86 4.44 15.09
CA GLY A 51 11.28 4.45 15.42
C GLY A 51 12.12 3.46 14.59
N ASP A 52 11.53 2.59 13.78
CA ASP A 52 12.27 1.76 12.84
C ASP A 52 12.96 2.65 11.81
N HIS A 53 14.20 2.27 11.44
CA HIS A 53 15.08 3.04 10.55
C HIS A 53 15.27 4.52 10.95
N GLY A 54 14.89 4.90 12.19
CA GLY A 54 15.05 6.25 12.72
C GLY A 54 13.95 7.24 12.35
N GLU A 55 12.82 6.77 11.84
CA GLU A 55 11.62 7.56 11.59
C GLU A 55 10.54 7.21 12.64
N ASP A 56 10.17 8.17 13.48
CA ASP A 56 9.14 7.97 14.50
C ASP A 56 7.72 7.99 13.90
N GLU A 57 7.52 8.79 12.85
CA GLU A 57 6.26 8.97 12.14
C GLU A 57 6.33 8.35 10.73
N HIS A 58 5.97 9.11 9.71
CA HIS A 58 5.97 8.66 8.31
C HIS A 58 6.25 9.81 7.34
N GLY A 59 6.50 9.46 6.08
CA GLY A 59 6.60 10.42 4.97
C GLY A 59 8.02 10.73 4.53
N VAL A 60 9.04 10.47 5.35
CA VAL A 60 10.44 10.70 5.00
C VAL A 60 11.01 9.49 4.26
N PHE A 61 10.91 8.31 4.85
CA PHE A 61 11.50 7.09 4.31
C PHE A 61 10.48 6.18 3.62
N LEU A 62 10.98 5.22 2.84
CA LEU A 62 10.18 4.28 2.05
C LEU A 62 10.51 2.82 2.38
N TYR A 63 10.79 2.55 3.66
CA TYR A 63 10.93 1.18 4.16
C TYR A 63 9.55 0.52 4.32
N ARG A 64 9.55 -0.79 4.50
CA ARG A 64 8.30 -1.58 4.52
C ARG A 64 7.30 -1.12 5.57
N GLU A 65 7.76 -0.72 6.74
CA GLU A 65 6.89 -0.21 7.81
C GLU A 65 6.07 1.00 7.36
N ALA A 66 6.60 1.83 6.45
CA ALA A 66 5.91 3.00 5.92
C ALA A 66 5.05 2.69 4.69
N ILE A 67 5.40 1.69 3.87
CA ILE A 67 4.75 1.46 2.56
C ILE A 67 3.95 0.15 2.46
N GLN A 68 4.13 -0.80 3.37
CA GLN A 68 3.36 -2.03 3.39
C GLN A 68 2.15 -1.90 4.31
N VAL A 69 0.98 -1.82 3.72
CA VAL A 69 -0.29 -1.57 4.42
C VAL A 69 -1.21 -2.79 4.39
N PRO A 70 -2.11 -2.95 5.39
CA PRO A 70 -3.16 -3.94 5.32
C PRO A 70 -4.13 -3.61 4.18
N LEU A 71 -4.63 -4.65 3.50
CA LEU A 71 -5.66 -4.52 2.48
C LEU A 71 -6.60 -5.73 2.55
N LEU A 72 -7.86 -5.48 2.92
CA LEU A 72 -8.90 -6.49 2.99
C LEU A 72 -10.09 -6.09 2.13
N VAL A 73 -10.67 -7.06 1.43
CA VAL A 73 -11.83 -6.85 0.58
C VAL A 73 -12.93 -7.85 0.96
N LYS A 74 -14.12 -7.34 1.28
CA LYS A 74 -15.33 -8.14 1.47
C LYS A 74 -16.27 -7.85 0.32
N LEU A 75 -16.59 -8.87 -0.47
CA LEU A 75 -17.52 -8.77 -1.58
C LEU A 75 -18.99 -8.79 -1.10
N PRO A 76 -19.94 -8.24 -1.88
CA PRO A 76 -21.35 -8.42 -1.60
C PRO A 76 -21.73 -9.89 -1.60
N SER A 77 -22.64 -10.30 -0.71
CA SER A 77 -23.26 -11.62 -0.71
C SER A 77 -24.50 -11.62 -1.61
N ALA A 78 -24.78 -12.75 -2.28
CA ALA A 78 -25.96 -12.87 -3.11
C ALA A 78 -27.26 -12.84 -2.28
N ARG A 79 -27.21 -13.39 -1.05
CA ARG A 79 -28.34 -13.43 -0.12
C ARG A 79 -27.87 -13.13 1.30
N ALA A 80 -28.78 -12.62 2.12
CA ALA A 80 -28.52 -12.41 3.54
C ALA A 80 -28.20 -13.76 4.23
N GLY A 81 -27.13 -13.77 5.04
CA GLY A 81 -26.66 -14.96 5.76
C GLY A 81 -25.76 -15.89 4.96
N GLU A 82 -25.60 -15.69 3.66
CA GLU A 82 -24.60 -16.40 2.86
C GLU A 82 -23.21 -15.82 3.04
N LYS A 83 -22.19 -16.67 3.01
CA LYS A 83 -20.81 -16.18 2.93
C LYS A 83 -20.60 -15.44 1.62
N PRO A 84 -19.93 -14.28 1.64
CA PRO A 84 -19.55 -13.61 0.40
C PRO A 84 -18.66 -14.52 -0.46
N PRO A 85 -18.72 -14.36 -1.79
CA PRO A 85 -17.78 -15.07 -2.68
C PRO A 85 -16.33 -14.84 -2.24
N LEU A 86 -15.50 -15.86 -2.41
CA LEU A 86 -14.07 -15.82 -2.08
C LEU A 86 -13.74 -15.52 -0.61
N ALA A 87 -14.71 -15.64 0.30
CA ALA A 87 -14.48 -15.40 1.72
C ALA A 87 -13.42 -16.34 2.29
N GLY A 88 -12.41 -15.76 2.96
CA GLY A 88 -11.27 -16.49 3.52
C GLY A 88 -10.15 -16.75 2.52
N SER A 89 -10.26 -16.23 1.29
CA SER A 89 -9.14 -16.26 0.33
C SER A 89 -8.02 -15.33 0.77
N SER A 90 -6.78 -15.72 0.45
CA SER A 90 -5.60 -14.88 0.58
C SER A 90 -4.92 -14.77 -0.79
N VAL A 91 -4.55 -13.55 -1.17
CA VAL A 91 -3.85 -13.26 -2.42
C VAL A 91 -2.40 -12.91 -2.09
N ALA A 92 -1.48 -13.80 -2.48
CA ALA A 92 -0.05 -13.60 -2.26
C ALA A 92 0.62 -12.71 -3.33
N THR A 93 -0.09 -12.44 -4.43
CA THR A 93 0.42 -11.53 -5.47
C THR A 93 0.57 -10.13 -4.89
N PRO A 94 1.74 -9.49 -5.05
CA PRO A 94 1.94 -8.11 -4.63
C PRO A 94 0.97 -7.17 -5.35
N VAL A 95 0.29 -6.31 -4.59
CA VAL A 95 -0.70 -5.35 -5.07
C VAL A 95 -0.40 -3.96 -4.54
N GLN A 96 -1.04 -2.95 -5.11
CA GLN A 96 -0.88 -1.54 -4.71
C GLN A 96 -2.25 -0.90 -4.46
N ILE A 97 -2.27 0.23 -3.77
CA ILE A 97 -3.51 0.99 -3.50
C ILE A 97 -4.23 1.38 -4.80
N VAL A 98 -3.50 1.64 -5.87
CA VAL A 98 -4.09 1.94 -7.20
C VAL A 98 -4.95 0.79 -7.76
N ASP A 99 -4.74 -0.44 -7.30
CA ASP A 99 -5.53 -1.61 -7.70
C ASP A 99 -6.96 -1.61 -7.09
N VAL A 100 -7.20 -0.77 -6.10
CA VAL A 100 -8.53 -0.63 -5.46
C VAL A 100 -9.57 -0.18 -6.49
N LEU A 101 -9.26 0.76 -7.37
CA LEU A 101 -10.21 1.21 -8.40
C LEU A 101 -10.59 0.07 -9.35
N ALA A 102 -9.62 -0.70 -9.83
CA ALA A 102 -9.87 -1.87 -10.68
C ALA A 102 -10.70 -2.93 -9.96
N THR A 103 -10.42 -3.13 -8.68
CA THR A 103 -11.15 -4.07 -7.81
C THR A 103 -12.61 -3.64 -7.61
N VAL A 104 -12.85 -2.36 -7.32
CA VAL A 104 -14.20 -1.81 -7.15
C VAL A 104 -14.98 -1.89 -8.46
N ALA A 105 -14.38 -1.44 -9.57
CA ALA A 105 -15.03 -1.46 -10.88
C ALA A 105 -15.48 -2.88 -11.28
N ASP A 106 -14.64 -3.88 -11.01
CA ASP A 106 -14.91 -5.28 -11.31
C ASP A 106 -15.96 -5.87 -10.35
N ALA A 107 -15.84 -5.61 -9.04
CA ALA A 107 -16.72 -6.17 -8.01
C ALA A 107 -18.18 -5.71 -8.13
N VAL A 108 -18.42 -4.50 -8.61
CA VAL A 108 -19.78 -3.93 -8.74
C VAL A 108 -20.19 -3.69 -10.20
N ALA A 109 -19.41 -4.20 -11.15
CA ALA A 109 -19.64 -4.02 -12.60
C ALA A 109 -19.91 -2.53 -12.95
N LEU A 110 -19.04 -1.64 -12.48
CA LEU A 110 -19.24 -0.19 -12.59
C LEU A 110 -19.10 0.27 -14.06
N PRO A 111 -20.18 0.75 -14.70
CA PRO A 111 -20.13 1.12 -16.11
C PRO A 111 -19.33 2.41 -16.33
N GLY A 112 -18.63 2.49 -17.47
CA GLY A 112 -17.93 3.70 -17.91
C GLY A 112 -16.65 4.03 -17.14
N VAL A 113 -16.20 3.15 -16.23
CA VAL A 113 -14.93 3.29 -15.52
C VAL A 113 -13.89 2.40 -16.18
N THR A 114 -12.82 3.01 -16.68
CA THR A 114 -11.64 2.29 -17.16
C THR A 114 -10.53 2.48 -16.14
N PRO A 115 -10.15 1.42 -15.39
CA PRO A 115 -9.03 1.51 -14.47
C PRO A 115 -7.72 1.85 -15.21
N PRO A 116 -6.76 2.50 -14.55
CA PRO A 116 -5.47 2.78 -15.14
C PRO A 116 -4.77 1.52 -15.66
N GLU A 117 -3.99 1.66 -16.72
CA GLU A 117 -3.21 0.56 -17.28
C GLU A 117 -2.26 -0.02 -16.23
N GLY A 118 -2.14 -1.35 -16.22
CA GLY A 118 -1.28 -2.07 -15.28
C GLY A 118 -1.89 -2.29 -13.89
N THR A 119 -3.12 -1.81 -13.63
CA THR A 119 -3.83 -2.14 -12.40
C THR A 119 -4.42 -3.55 -12.43
N LEU A 120 -4.58 -4.17 -11.27
CA LEU A 120 -5.11 -5.53 -11.11
C LEU A 120 -6.38 -5.52 -10.26
N SER A 121 -7.33 -6.39 -10.60
CA SER A 121 -8.49 -6.63 -9.74
C SER A 121 -8.18 -7.71 -8.71
N LEU A 122 -8.29 -7.38 -7.43
CA LEU A 122 -8.14 -8.36 -6.34
C LEU A 122 -9.21 -9.46 -6.41
N VAL A 123 -10.39 -9.15 -6.95
CA VAL A 123 -11.45 -10.14 -7.18
C VAL A 123 -10.99 -11.23 -8.14
N ARG A 124 -10.40 -10.85 -9.26
CA ARG A 124 -9.88 -11.77 -10.26
C ARG A 124 -8.69 -12.57 -9.74
N LEU A 125 -7.78 -11.90 -9.04
CA LEU A 125 -6.64 -12.57 -8.41
C LEU A 125 -7.10 -13.63 -7.40
N ALA A 126 -8.07 -13.29 -6.56
CA ALA A 126 -8.63 -14.22 -5.58
C ALA A 126 -9.41 -15.37 -6.26
N ALA A 127 -9.97 -15.15 -7.45
CA ALA A 127 -10.59 -16.18 -8.27
C ALA A 127 -9.57 -17.07 -9.03
N GLY A 128 -8.27 -16.81 -8.88
CA GLY A 128 -7.20 -17.62 -9.45
C GLY A 128 -6.62 -17.09 -10.77
N GLU A 129 -6.97 -15.87 -11.18
CA GLU A 129 -6.32 -15.24 -12.34
C GLU A 129 -4.84 -14.99 -12.01
N LYS A 130 -3.98 -15.31 -12.97
CA LYS A 130 -2.54 -15.10 -12.82
C LYS A 130 -2.17 -13.67 -13.17
N ALA A 131 -1.53 -12.99 -12.24
CA ALA A 131 -0.95 -11.69 -12.54
C ALA A 131 0.33 -11.82 -13.39
N PRO A 132 0.58 -10.88 -14.30
CA PRO A 132 1.90 -10.74 -14.91
C PRO A 132 2.93 -10.32 -13.84
N PRO A 133 4.22 -10.57 -14.05
CA PRO A 133 5.25 -9.98 -13.22
C PRO A 133 5.10 -8.46 -13.18
N ARG A 134 5.14 -7.89 -11.99
CA ARG A 134 4.97 -6.45 -11.83
C ARG A 134 5.98 -5.87 -10.83
N ARG A 135 6.28 -4.61 -11.04
CA ARG A 135 7.13 -3.81 -10.17
C ARG A 135 6.28 -2.78 -9.47
N LEU A 136 6.40 -2.71 -8.16
CA LEU A 136 5.64 -1.78 -7.33
C LEU A 136 6.50 -0.56 -7.05
N LEU A 137 5.96 0.63 -7.32
CA LEU A 137 6.63 1.90 -7.06
C LEU A 137 5.95 2.61 -5.89
N ALA A 138 6.75 3.07 -4.94
CA ALA A 138 6.37 4.07 -3.96
C ALA A 138 7.31 5.27 -4.07
N GLU A 139 6.83 6.46 -3.75
CA GLU A 139 7.63 7.68 -3.79
C GLU A 139 7.22 8.65 -2.70
N THR A 140 8.19 9.45 -2.24
CA THR A 140 7.93 10.56 -1.35
C THR A 140 8.68 11.81 -1.81
N PHE A 141 7.94 12.92 -1.84
CA PHE A 141 8.47 14.26 -2.07
C PHE A 141 8.56 15.07 -0.77
N TYR A 142 8.06 14.51 0.33
CA TYR A 142 8.03 15.20 1.63
C TYR A 142 9.39 15.71 2.07
N PRO A 143 10.48 14.92 1.99
CA PRO A 143 11.83 15.40 2.33
C PRO A 143 12.25 16.61 1.48
N ARG A 144 11.91 16.61 0.19
CA ARG A 144 12.23 17.73 -0.71
C ARG A 144 11.42 18.97 -0.38
N ILE A 145 10.11 18.81 -0.22
CA ILE A 145 9.18 19.92 -0.01
C ILE A 145 9.40 20.55 1.38
N ARG A 146 9.60 19.72 2.40
CA ARG A 146 9.64 20.17 3.79
C ARG A 146 11.03 20.64 4.24
N PHE A 147 12.08 19.96 3.76
CA PHE A 147 13.45 20.16 4.26
C PHE A 147 14.45 20.59 3.17
N GLY A 148 14.05 20.63 1.91
CA GLY A 148 14.95 20.89 0.79
C GLY A 148 15.94 19.74 0.52
N TRP A 149 15.63 18.53 0.98
CA TRP A 149 16.43 17.31 0.76
C TRP A 149 16.09 16.68 -0.59
N SER A 150 16.56 15.45 -0.82
CA SER A 150 16.19 14.69 -2.01
C SER A 150 14.84 14.00 -1.84
N GLU A 151 14.06 13.92 -2.92
CA GLU A 151 12.97 12.97 -3.00
C GLU A 151 13.49 11.54 -3.00
N LEU A 152 12.70 10.60 -2.50
CA LEU A 152 13.01 9.17 -2.51
C LEU A 152 12.01 8.41 -3.38
N ARG A 153 12.49 7.30 -3.96
CA ARG A 153 11.65 6.32 -4.65
C ARG A 153 12.04 4.92 -4.25
N SER A 154 11.05 4.09 -3.98
CA SER A 154 11.24 2.67 -3.69
C SER A 154 10.61 1.84 -4.81
N LEU A 155 11.35 0.87 -5.32
CA LEU A 155 10.88 -0.10 -6.30
C LEU A 155 11.00 -1.51 -5.73
N VAL A 156 9.87 -2.23 -5.69
CA VAL A 156 9.84 -3.64 -5.31
C VAL A 156 9.69 -4.49 -6.57
N ASP A 157 10.61 -5.45 -6.78
CA ASP A 157 10.62 -6.42 -7.89
C ASP A 157 10.90 -7.82 -7.33
N GLY A 158 9.88 -8.65 -7.27
CA GLY A 158 9.95 -9.95 -6.59
C GLY A 158 10.26 -9.79 -5.09
N SER A 159 11.38 -10.34 -4.64
CA SER A 159 11.86 -10.19 -3.25
C SER A 159 12.82 -9.02 -3.06
N TRP A 160 13.16 -8.29 -4.10
CA TRP A 160 14.09 -7.17 -4.00
C TRP A 160 13.35 -5.86 -3.82
N GLN A 161 13.83 -5.05 -2.87
CA GLN A 161 13.42 -3.65 -2.72
C GLN A 161 14.65 -2.77 -2.93
N TYR A 162 14.55 -1.87 -3.90
CA TYR A 162 15.56 -0.85 -4.18
C TYR A 162 15.01 0.52 -3.77
N ILE A 163 15.77 1.25 -2.96
CA ILE A 163 15.46 2.63 -2.58
C ILE A 163 16.45 3.56 -3.30
N ASP A 164 15.91 4.36 -4.21
CA ASP A 164 16.63 5.39 -4.92
C ASP A 164 16.69 6.65 -4.05
N ALA A 165 17.86 6.86 -3.47
CA ALA A 165 18.22 7.92 -2.54
C ALA A 165 19.60 8.43 -2.89
N PRO A 166 20.09 9.57 -2.30
CA PRO A 166 21.49 10.02 -2.45
C PRO A 166 22.51 8.92 -2.11
N ASN A 167 22.22 8.11 -1.10
CA ASN A 167 22.91 6.86 -0.81
C ASN A 167 21.91 5.72 -1.11
N PRO A 168 22.01 5.06 -2.28
CA PRO A 168 21.04 4.07 -2.67
C PRO A 168 21.10 2.82 -1.79
N GLU A 169 19.96 2.13 -1.68
CA GLU A 169 19.84 0.96 -0.83
C GLU A 169 19.18 -0.19 -1.59
N LEU A 170 19.56 -1.43 -1.23
CA LEU A 170 18.95 -2.65 -1.77
C LEU A 170 18.78 -3.67 -0.66
N TYR A 171 17.60 -4.25 -0.58
CA TYR A 171 17.22 -5.26 0.41
C TYR A 171 16.63 -6.49 -0.24
N ASP A 172 16.96 -7.67 0.30
CA ASP A 172 16.32 -8.94 -0.06
C ASP A 172 15.23 -9.26 0.97
N LEU A 173 14.01 -8.86 0.69
CA LEU A 173 12.86 -9.01 1.59
C LEU A 173 12.53 -10.47 1.94
N ALA A 174 13.04 -11.45 1.16
CA ALA A 174 12.83 -12.86 1.47
C ALA A 174 13.71 -13.32 2.66
N THR A 175 14.91 -12.77 2.79
CA THR A 175 15.87 -13.13 3.83
C THR A 175 16.05 -12.06 4.90
N ASP A 176 15.70 -10.83 4.57
CA ASP A 176 15.80 -9.64 5.42
C ASP A 176 14.51 -8.81 5.32
N PRO A 177 13.37 -9.30 5.83
CA PRO A 177 12.08 -8.60 5.74
C PRO A 177 12.02 -7.31 6.56
N GLY A 178 12.97 -7.09 7.45
CA GLY A 178 13.09 -5.87 8.27
C GLY A 178 14.13 -4.89 7.74
N GLU A 179 14.66 -5.10 6.51
CA GLU A 179 15.54 -4.17 5.79
C GLU A 179 16.74 -3.68 6.63
N LYS A 180 17.35 -4.59 7.38
CA LYS A 180 18.45 -4.27 8.30
C LYS A 180 19.84 -4.34 7.63
N LYS A 181 19.93 -4.99 6.46
CA LYS A 181 21.19 -5.21 5.74
C LYS A 181 21.13 -4.69 4.32
N ASN A 182 21.62 -3.48 4.11
CA ASN A 182 21.79 -2.94 2.77
C ASN A 182 22.88 -3.74 2.00
N VAL A 183 22.49 -4.38 0.91
CA VAL A 183 23.36 -5.20 0.05
C VAL A 183 23.66 -4.54 -1.29
N VAL A 184 23.45 -3.24 -1.42
CA VAL A 184 23.62 -2.48 -2.67
C VAL A 184 25.02 -2.64 -3.25
N ALA A 185 26.07 -2.70 -2.42
CA ALA A 185 27.44 -2.88 -2.88
C ALA A 185 27.74 -4.27 -3.46
N ASP A 186 26.98 -5.29 -3.05
CA ASP A 186 27.26 -6.70 -3.33
C ASP A 186 26.44 -7.26 -4.50
N LYS A 187 25.40 -6.56 -4.96
CA LYS A 187 24.36 -7.08 -5.87
C LYS A 187 24.14 -6.23 -7.12
N ALA A 188 25.17 -6.09 -7.95
CA ALA A 188 25.13 -5.25 -9.16
C ALA A 188 24.03 -5.63 -10.17
N GLY A 189 23.64 -6.90 -10.26
CA GLY A 189 22.64 -7.38 -11.22
C GLY A 189 21.24 -6.80 -10.99
N PRO A 190 20.61 -7.05 -9.83
CA PRO A 190 19.30 -6.50 -9.49
C PRO A 190 19.26 -4.97 -9.55
N ILE A 191 20.28 -4.30 -9.00
CA ILE A 191 20.35 -2.83 -8.94
C ILE A 191 20.24 -2.22 -10.33
N ARG A 192 21.01 -2.72 -11.30
CA ARG A 192 21.04 -2.14 -12.65
C ARG A 192 19.66 -2.09 -13.30
N ALA A 193 18.90 -3.17 -13.19
CA ALA A 193 17.57 -3.26 -13.75
C ALA A 193 16.56 -2.36 -13.01
N MET A 194 16.62 -2.37 -11.68
CA MET A 194 15.70 -1.58 -10.84
C MET A 194 15.97 -0.10 -10.96
N LYS A 195 17.22 0.33 -10.96
CA LYS A 195 17.62 1.73 -11.18
C LYS A 195 17.16 2.23 -12.55
N ALA A 196 17.36 1.44 -13.60
CA ALA A 196 16.91 1.80 -14.94
C ALA A 196 15.38 1.97 -15.02
N GLU A 197 14.62 1.13 -14.31
CA GLU A 197 13.16 1.25 -14.23
C GLU A 197 12.74 2.51 -13.47
N VAL A 198 13.39 2.84 -12.34
CA VAL A 198 13.11 4.07 -11.60
C VAL A 198 13.38 5.29 -12.48
N GLU A 199 14.52 5.35 -13.16
CA GLU A 199 14.85 6.46 -14.07
C GLU A 199 13.85 6.60 -15.22
N LYS A 200 13.41 5.47 -15.81
CA LYS A 200 12.37 5.47 -16.84
C LYS A 200 11.07 6.09 -16.31
N ARG A 201 10.67 5.77 -15.08
CA ARG A 201 9.44 6.30 -14.49
C ARG A 201 9.57 7.78 -14.14
N LYS A 202 10.74 8.24 -13.65
CA LYS A 202 11.03 9.66 -13.41
C LYS A 202 10.82 10.50 -14.68
N SER A 203 11.27 10.01 -15.82
CA SER A 203 11.16 10.75 -17.10
C SER A 203 9.70 10.90 -17.60
N GLY A 204 8.78 10.11 -17.09
CA GLY A 204 7.34 10.20 -17.40
C GLY A 204 6.57 11.23 -16.55
N PHE A 205 7.17 11.79 -15.50
CA PHE A 205 6.53 12.81 -14.69
C PHE A 205 6.70 14.17 -15.35
N VAL A 206 5.59 14.81 -15.71
CA VAL A 206 5.57 16.23 -16.06
C VAL A 206 5.67 17.00 -14.74
N ALA A 207 6.73 17.77 -14.57
CA ALA A 207 6.81 18.68 -13.42
C ALA A 207 5.60 19.64 -13.48
N PRO A 208 4.90 19.87 -12.35
CA PRO A 208 3.88 20.90 -12.33
C PRO A 208 4.53 22.25 -12.73
N GLU A 209 3.85 22.99 -13.61
CA GLU A 209 4.26 24.35 -13.92
C GLU A 209 4.38 25.14 -12.60
N ALA A 210 5.45 25.90 -12.48
CA ALA A 210 5.60 26.80 -11.35
C ALA A 210 4.39 27.73 -11.32
N VAL A 211 3.61 27.68 -10.25
CA VAL A 211 2.58 28.70 -10.02
C VAL A 211 3.34 29.92 -9.60
N ASP A 212 3.37 30.93 -10.47
CA ASP A 212 3.89 32.26 -10.08
C ASP A 212 2.99 32.76 -8.94
N GLU A 213 3.57 32.89 -7.76
CA GLU A 213 2.93 33.55 -6.62
C GLU A 213 2.86 35.05 -6.97
N GLU A 214 1.68 35.54 -7.39
CA GLU A 214 1.35 36.96 -7.43
C GLU A 214 1.02 37.52 -6.04
#